data_33f095f086f9cfdb99f7d245fa859cd0
#
_entry.id   33f095f086f9cfdb99f7d245fa859cd0
#
_cell.length_a   1.000
_cell.length_b   1.000
_cell.length_c   1.000
_cell.angle_alpha   90.00
_cell.angle_beta   90.00
_cell.angle_gamma   90.00
#
_symmetry.space_group_name_H-M   'P 1'
#
loop_
_entity.id
_entity.type
_entity.pdbx_description
1 polymer ?
#
loop_
_entity_poly.entity_id
_entity_poly.type
_entity_poly.pdbx_seq_one_letter_code
_entity_poly.pdbx_strand_id
1 'polypeptide(L)'
;NTICKGLHRETPAIIKRDGEYYFFSSKASGWYPSQTVYTASSDLAGEWTPVREIGNNTTFDAQFNRISMVKNTCGVWSYHWGAQRKYKTPDGNFPRISIAAFNKGYASMDYYRYVEFNEQYGLIPIQNGKNLTLNTTVKAMVPGVKGIKADCIIDGADLDSSAYFQKSSNAPTGVPYMFIIDMQKEANISEINLSTRLVNGSEAAYKYTIEGSTNGKSYKMLVDGRQNWQVGFLILNIEDPASYRYLRLRVYGVVNVHKGNSAMWADGIYEFAAFGTPQ
;
A
#
# COMPACT_ATOMS: atom_id res chain seq x y z
N ASN A 1 -2.61 3.30 33.73
CA ASN A 1 -2.97 4.14 32.58
C ASN A 1 -3.30 3.25 31.40
N THR A 2 -4.26 3.64 30.56
CA THR A 2 -4.65 2.93 29.36
C THR A 2 -4.26 3.79 28.16
N ILE A 3 -3.38 3.28 27.31
CA ILE A 3 -3.01 3.90 26.04
C ILE A 3 -4.05 3.48 24.99
N CYS A 4 -4.49 4.38 24.14
CA CYS A 4 -5.46 4.11 23.06
C CYS A 4 -6.80 3.53 23.54
N LYS A 5 -7.36 4.05 24.66
CA LYS A 5 -8.65 3.60 25.21
C LYS A 5 -9.78 3.71 24.17
N GLY A 6 -10.54 2.62 24.03
CA GLY A 6 -11.73 2.56 23.16
C GLY A 6 -11.44 2.37 21.66
N LEU A 7 -10.19 2.21 21.24
CA LEU A 7 -9.83 2.08 19.82
C LEU A 7 -9.82 0.63 19.30
N HIS A 8 -10.06 -0.35 20.16
CA HIS A 8 -10.07 -1.79 19.79
C HIS A 8 -8.86 -2.18 18.94
N ARG A 9 -7.66 -2.04 19.54
CA ARG A 9 -6.39 -2.31 18.89
C ARG A 9 -5.79 -3.63 19.34
N GLU A 10 -4.98 -4.24 18.48
CA GLU A 10 -4.24 -5.48 18.77
C GLU A 10 -2.76 -5.34 18.37
N THR A 11 -1.96 -6.36 18.69
CA THR A 11 -0.51 -6.40 18.44
C THR A 11 0.26 -5.18 18.96
N PRO A 12 0.19 -4.86 20.27
CA PRO A 12 0.89 -3.70 20.81
C PRO A 12 2.40 -3.88 20.81
N ALA A 13 3.13 -2.82 20.46
CA ALA A 13 4.58 -2.76 20.67
C ALA A 13 5.00 -1.36 21.13
N ILE A 14 5.97 -1.30 22.02
CA ILE A 14 6.56 -0.05 22.50
C ILE A 14 8.07 -0.06 22.20
N ILE A 15 8.55 1.06 21.69
CA ILE A 15 9.98 1.32 21.52
C ILE A 15 10.33 2.67 22.13
N LYS A 16 11.51 2.79 22.74
CA LYS A 16 12.07 4.06 23.17
C LYS A 16 13.16 4.50 22.20
N ARG A 17 13.05 5.73 21.69
CA ARG A 17 14.05 6.33 20.80
C ARG A 17 14.21 7.82 21.10
N ASP A 18 15.46 8.23 21.29
CA ASP A 18 15.85 9.64 21.53
C ASP A 18 15.03 10.34 22.64
N GLY A 19 14.77 9.61 23.74
CA GLY A 19 13.99 10.10 24.88
C GLY A 19 12.48 9.90 24.77
N GLU A 20 11.94 9.63 23.57
CA GLU A 20 10.52 9.44 23.31
C GLU A 20 10.15 7.96 23.29
N TYR A 21 8.97 7.61 23.80
CA TYR A 21 8.32 6.33 23.66
C TYR A 21 7.34 6.39 22.50
N TYR A 22 7.36 5.36 21.68
CA TYR A 22 6.42 5.17 20.58
C TYR A 22 5.64 3.89 20.82
N PHE A 23 4.34 3.99 20.85
CA PHE A 23 3.44 2.85 20.99
C PHE A 23 2.75 2.60 19.66
N PHE A 24 2.92 1.40 19.11
CA PHE A 24 2.32 0.96 17.85
C PHE A 24 1.24 -0.09 18.09
N SER A 25 0.24 -0.12 17.22
CA SER A 25 -0.80 -1.14 17.22
C SER A 25 -1.50 -1.23 15.87
N SER A 26 -2.05 -2.40 15.54
CA SER A 26 -2.93 -2.59 14.38
C SER A 26 -4.40 -2.46 14.73
N LYS A 27 -5.28 -2.38 13.74
CA LYS A 27 -6.72 -2.57 13.95
C LYS A 27 -7.01 -4.02 14.36
N ALA A 28 -8.05 -4.23 15.15
CA ALA A 28 -8.59 -5.56 15.43
C ALA A 28 -9.37 -6.06 14.20
N SER A 29 -8.65 -6.53 13.19
CA SER A 29 -9.16 -7.00 11.90
C SER A 29 -9.10 -8.53 11.75
N GLY A 30 -8.92 -9.26 12.84
CA GLY A 30 -8.60 -10.68 12.81
C GLY A 30 -7.21 -10.88 12.21
N TRP A 31 -7.14 -11.68 11.15
CA TRP A 31 -5.87 -11.96 10.49
C TRP A 31 -5.67 -11.21 9.17
N TYR A 32 -6.52 -10.22 8.91
CA TYR A 32 -6.47 -9.43 7.68
C TYR A 32 -5.49 -8.28 7.78
N PRO A 33 -4.87 -7.88 6.67
CA PRO A 33 -4.08 -6.65 6.61
C PRO A 33 -4.88 -5.46 7.13
N SER A 34 -4.23 -4.59 7.87
CA SER A 34 -4.90 -3.42 8.44
C SER A 34 -3.94 -2.28 8.70
N GLN A 35 -4.48 -1.06 8.71
CA GLN A 35 -3.73 0.15 9.01
C GLN A 35 -3.09 0.06 10.40
N THR A 36 -1.78 0.21 10.47
CA THR A 36 -1.07 0.44 11.71
C THR A 36 -1.17 1.90 12.11
N VAL A 37 -1.24 2.11 13.41
CA VAL A 37 -1.19 3.44 14.02
C VAL A 37 -0.13 3.50 15.10
N TYR A 38 0.28 4.72 15.44
CA TYR A 38 1.15 4.97 16.58
C TYR A 38 0.74 6.22 17.36
N THR A 39 1.24 6.31 18.56
CA THR A 39 1.23 7.49 19.41
C THR A 39 2.59 7.60 20.12
N ALA A 40 2.97 8.78 20.57
CA ALA A 40 4.26 9.02 21.20
C ALA A 40 4.10 9.78 22.53
N SER A 41 5.05 9.58 23.44
CA SER A 41 5.14 10.31 24.72
C SER A 41 6.58 10.33 25.21
N SER A 42 6.97 11.41 25.88
CA SER A 42 8.25 11.47 26.60
C SER A 42 8.23 10.72 27.95
N ASP A 43 7.02 10.41 28.44
CA ASP A 43 6.82 9.67 29.68
C ASP A 43 5.75 8.56 29.52
N LEU A 44 6.07 7.33 29.91
CA LEU A 44 5.14 6.20 29.84
C LEU A 44 3.86 6.41 30.67
N ALA A 45 3.95 7.15 31.78
CA ALA A 45 2.84 7.47 32.65
C ALA A 45 2.16 8.81 32.29
N GLY A 46 2.78 9.57 31.39
CA GLY A 46 2.35 10.89 30.97
C GLY A 46 1.27 10.91 29.91
N GLU A 47 1.16 12.04 29.24
CA GLU A 47 0.24 12.24 28.13
C GLU A 47 0.85 11.70 26.83
N TRP A 48 0.00 11.10 26.01
CA TRP A 48 0.34 10.56 24.70
C TRP A 48 -0.22 11.47 23.61
N THR A 49 0.53 11.63 22.54
CA THR A 49 0.07 12.40 21.35
C THR A 49 -1.21 11.79 20.79
N PRO A 50 -2.00 12.55 20.00
CA PRO A 50 -3.07 11.95 19.21
C PRO A 50 -2.56 10.80 18.36
N VAL A 51 -3.39 9.80 18.16
CA VAL A 51 -3.08 8.62 17.33
C VAL A 51 -2.89 9.04 15.88
N ARG A 52 -1.83 8.55 15.25
CA ARG A 52 -1.46 8.81 13.85
C ARG A 52 -1.37 7.52 13.07
N GLU A 53 -1.76 7.55 11.81
CA GLU A 53 -1.59 6.44 10.88
C GLU A 53 -0.15 6.39 10.36
N ILE A 54 0.33 5.17 10.02
CA ILE A 54 1.69 4.94 9.53
C ILE A 54 1.71 3.82 8.49
N GLY A 55 2.60 3.91 7.52
CA GLY A 55 2.72 2.99 6.39
C GLY A 55 1.65 3.27 5.35
N ASN A 56 0.81 2.29 5.07
CA ASN A 56 -0.37 2.45 4.23
C ASN A 56 -1.62 1.81 4.87
N ASN A 57 -2.77 1.93 4.23
CA ASN A 57 -4.07 1.45 4.72
C ASN A 57 -4.11 -0.04 5.09
N THR A 58 -3.18 -0.83 4.58
CA THR A 58 -3.06 -2.28 4.83
C THR A 58 -1.71 -2.68 5.42
N THR A 59 -0.90 -1.73 5.90
CA THR A 59 0.48 -2.00 6.34
C THR A 59 1.24 -2.83 5.29
N PHE A 60 1.13 -2.41 4.00
CA PHE A 60 1.71 -3.09 2.84
C PHE A 60 1.30 -4.57 2.73
N ASP A 61 -0.02 -4.82 2.82
CA ASP A 61 -0.65 -6.16 2.77
C ASP A 61 -0.22 -7.07 3.94
N ALA A 62 -0.13 -6.49 5.13
CA ALA A 62 0.23 -7.21 6.32
C ALA A 62 -0.46 -6.65 7.57
N GLN A 63 -0.31 -7.32 8.69
CA GLN A 63 -0.66 -6.82 10.00
C GLN A 63 0.63 -6.59 10.81
N PHE A 64 0.71 -5.46 11.49
CA PHE A 64 1.85 -5.15 12.35
C PHE A 64 2.08 -6.25 13.39
N ASN A 65 3.33 -6.59 13.62
CA ASN A 65 3.70 -7.58 14.61
C ASN A 65 4.72 -7.01 15.61
N ARG A 66 5.86 -6.49 15.13
CA ARG A 66 6.94 -6.03 15.99
C ARG A 66 7.84 -5.02 15.31
N ILE A 67 8.63 -4.29 16.12
CA ILE A 67 9.81 -3.58 15.68
C ILE A 67 11.04 -4.31 16.22
N SER A 68 11.95 -4.67 15.34
CA SER A 68 13.25 -5.22 15.68
C SER A 68 14.33 -4.15 15.50
N MET A 69 15.36 -4.20 16.32
CA MET A 69 16.47 -3.26 16.24
C MET A 69 17.75 -3.99 15.89
N VAL A 70 18.53 -3.47 14.96
CA VAL A 70 19.83 -3.97 14.59
C VAL A 70 20.85 -2.86 14.72
N LYS A 71 21.91 -3.09 15.45
CA LYS A 71 23.02 -2.15 15.61
C LYS A 71 24.14 -2.54 14.65
N ASN A 72 24.61 -1.61 13.84
CA ASN A 72 25.74 -1.83 12.95
C ASN A 72 27.09 -1.72 13.71
N THR A 73 28.18 -2.03 13.06
CA THR A 73 29.53 -1.95 13.66
C THR A 73 29.98 -0.52 14.00
N CYS A 74 29.38 0.49 13.38
CA CYS A 74 29.58 1.90 13.69
C CYS A 74 28.72 2.40 14.86
N GLY A 75 27.93 1.52 15.49
CA GLY A 75 27.08 1.86 16.62
C GLY A 75 25.74 2.50 16.28
N VAL A 76 25.39 2.59 15.00
CA VAL A 76 24.09 3.16 14.54
C VAL A 76 23.01 2.09 14.57
N TRP A 77 21.84 2.45 15.08
CA TRP A 77 20.66 1.60 15.12
C TRP A 77 19.82 1.70 13.85
N SER A 78 19.47 0.58 13.29
CA SER A 78 18.43 0.47 12.25
C SER A 78 17.19 -0.22 12.84
N TYR A 79 16.01 0.25 12.47
CA TYR A 79 14.74 -0.24 13.01
C TYR A 79 13.97 -0.97 11.91
N HIS A 80 13.67 -2.23 12.19
CA HIS A 80 12.92 -3.09 11.30
C HIS A 80 11.49 -3.18 11.72
N TRP A 81 10.61 -2.91 10.81
CA TRP A 81 9.21 -3.19 10.94
C TRP A 81 8.90 -4.61 10.49
N GLY A 82 8.50 -5.45 11.43
CA GLY A 82 8.04 -6.82 11.12
C GLY A 82 6.51 -6.85 11.07
N ALA A 83 5.98 -7.34 9.97
CA ALA A 83 4.55 -7.55 9.81
C ALA A 83 4.28 -8.95 9.24
N GLN A 84 3.14 -9.53 9.58
CA GLN A 84 2.76 -10.86 9.13
C GLN A 84 1.61 -10.79 8.13
N ARG A 85 1.73 -11.58 7.07
CA ARG A 85 0.62 -11.94 6.18
C ARG A 85 0.14 -13.33 6.56
N LYS A 86 -1.16 -13.49 6.79
CA LYS A 86 -1.73 -14.81 7.07
C LYS A 86 -2.31 -15.51 5.85
N TYR A 87 -2.51 -14.79 4.76
CA TYR A 87 -3.08 -15.41 3.57
C TYR A 87 -2.04 -16.23 2.81
N LYS A 88 -2.48 -17.40 2.34
CA LYS A 88 -1.75 -18.18 1.35
C LYS A 88 -1.72 -17.37 0.05
N THR A 89 -0.68 -16.61 -0.12
CA THR A 89 -0.32 -16.09 -1.42
C THR A 89 0.48 -17.14 -2.18
N PRO A 90 0.56 -17.09 -3.50
CA PRO A 90 1.44 -17.97 -4.27
C PRO A 90 2.87 -17.98 -3.76
N ASP A 91 3.32 -16.87 -3.19
CA ASP A 91 4.68 -16.66 -2.67
C ASP A 91 4.85 -17.10 -1.21
N GLY A 92 3.82 -17.66 -0.55
CA GLY A 92 3.85 -18.09 0.84
C GLY A 92 3.60 -16.96 1.86
N ASN A 93 3.68 -17.31 3.15
CA ASN A 93 3.53 -16.39 4.28
C ASN A 93 4.88 -15.74 4.62
N PHE A 94 5.38 -14.86 3.78
CA PHE A 94 6.60 -14.14 4.10
C PHE A 94 6.31 -12.92 4.98
N PRO A 95 7.11 -12.66 6.02
CA PRO A 95 7.01 -11.42 6.77
C PRO A 95 7.31 -10.25 5.85
N ARG A 96 6.51 -9.20 5.96
CA ARG A 96 6.86 -7.91 5.37
C ARG A 96 7.86 -7.22 6.29
N ILE A 97 8.96 -6.80 5.72
CA ILE A 97 9.99 -6.03 6.43
C ILE A 97 10.05 -4.67 5.79
N SER A 98 9.96 -3.65 6.60
CA SER A 98 10.12 -2.27 6.18
C SER A 98 11.03 -1.55 7.16
N ILE A 99 11.51 -0.37 6.81
CA ILE A 99 12.37 0.43 7.67
C ILE A 99 11.52 1.51 8.32
N ALA A 100 11.59 1.58 9.65
CA ALA A 100 10.99 2.65 10.40
C ALA A 100 12.03 3.75 10.66
N ALA A 101 11.63 5.00 10.51
CA ALA A 101 12.38 6.16 10.91
C ALA A 101 11.66 6.95 12.00
N PHE A 102 12.41 7.60 12.89
CA PHE A 102 11.88 8.30 14.05
C PHE A 102 12.47 9.70 14.13
N ASN A 103 11.65 10.68 14.47
CA ASN A 103 12.08 12.04 14.69
C ASN A 103 11.13 12.79 15.64
N LYS A 104 11.58 13.06 16.88
CA LYS A 104 10.89 13.92 17.88
C LYS A 104 9.38 13.67 17.98
N GLY A 105 8.98 12.46 18.32
CA GLY A 105 7.56 12.08 18.46
C GLY A 105 6.86 11.72 17.13
N TYR A 106 7.57 11.78 16.00
CA TYR A 106 7.09 11.33 14.70
C TYR A 106 7.76 10.02 14.30
N ALA A 107 7.01 9.16 13.66
CA ALA A 107 7.51 7.93 13.04
C ALA A 107 7.02 7.85 11.59
N SER A 108 7.85 7.31 10.72
CA SER A 108 7.50 6.95 9.35
C SER A 108 7.87 5.50 9.08
N MET A 109 7.19 4.91 8.11
CA MET A 109 7.46 3.57 7.64
C MET A 109 7.23 3.51 6.14
N ASP A 110 8.26 3.13 5.41
CA ASP A 110 8.22 3.02 3.96
C ASP A 110 8.39 1.56 3.56
N TYR A 111 7.74 1.16 2.47
CA TYR A 111 7.92 -0.14 1.84
C TYR A 111 9.12 -0.09 0.91
N TYR A 112 9.97 -1.11 1.04
CA TYR A 112 11.07 -1.36 0.10
C TYR A 112 10.96 -2.78 -0.43
N ARG A 113 11.16 -2.95 -1.73
CA ARG A 113 11.11 -4.27 -2.37
C ARG A 113 12.17 -5.21 -1.82
N TYR A 114 13.36 -4.68 -1.61
CA TYR A 114 14.50 -5.40 -1.06
C TYR A 114 15.16 -4.58 0.04
N VAL A 115 15.60 -5.28 1.06
CA VAL A 115 16.42 -4.72 2.13
C VAL A 115 17.66 -5.61 2.25
N GLU A 116 18.84 -5.02 2.07
CA GLU A 116 20.11 -5.70 2.30
C GLU A 116 20.61 -5.41 3.71
N PHE A 117 21.30 -6.38 4.29
CA PHE A 117 22.00 -6.21 5.53
C PHE A 117 23.49 -6.02 5.27
N ASN A 118 24.05 -4.96 5.80
CA ASN A 118 25.48 -4.69 5.79
C ASN A 118 25.96 -4.47 7.21
N GLU A 119 27.01 -5.20 7.65
CA GLU A 119 27.52 -5.11 9.02
C GLU A 119 28.01 -3.70 9.39
N GLN A 120 28.54 -2.96 8.42
CA GLN A 120 29.05 -1.61 8.63
C GLN A 120 27.92 -0.57 8.66
N TYR A 121 26.96 -0.67 7.73
CA TYR A 121 25.92 0.35 7.54
C TYR A 121 24.56 -0.05 8.12
N GLY A 122 24.38 -1.30 8.49
CA GLY A 122 23.11 -1.86 8.95
C GLY A 122 22.19 -2.24 7.79
N LEU A 123 20.91 -1.89 7.88
CA LEU A 123 19.96 -2.12 6.82
C LEU A 123 20.04 -1.06 5.74
N ILE A 124 20.19 -1.51 4.52
CA ILE A 124 20.22 -0.69 3.33
C ILE A 124 18.96 -0.97 2.51
N PRO A 125 18.03 0.00 2.43
CA PRO A 125 16.86 -0.16 1.57
C PRO A 125 17.28 -0.06 0.10
N ILE A 126 16.87 -1.04 -0.68
CA ILE A 126 17.02 -0.99 -2.14
C ILE A 126 15.73 -0.40 -2.69
N GLN A 127 15.83 0.79 -3.26
CA GLN A 127 14.68 1.46 -3.84
C GLN A 127 14.19 0.74 -5.10
N ASN A 128 12.88 0.72 -5.28
CA ASN A 128 12.22 0.14 -6.47
C ASN A 128 12.34 1.04 -7.72
N GLY A 129 13.19 2.05 -7.68
CA GLY A 129 13.21 3.12 -8.65
C GLY A 129 12.32 4.30 -8.23
N LYS A 130 12.11 5.21 -9.16
CA LYS A 130 11.24 6.37 -8.95
C LYS A 130 9.78 5.98 -9.16
N ASN A 131 8.87 6.49 -8.32
CA ASN A 131 7.43 6.44 -8.63
C ASN A 131 7.15 7.35 -9.84
N LEU A 132 6.84 6.73 -10.97
CA LEU A 132 6.69 7.38 -12.27
C LEU A 132 5.28 7.93 -12.51
N THR A 133 4.32 7.51 -11.70
CA THR A 133 2.92 7.95 -11.79
C THR A 133 2.62 9.12 -10.85
N LEU A 134 3.46 9.36 -9.85
CA LEU A 134 3.21 10.36 -8.82
C LEU A 134 2.97 11.76 -9.39
N ASN A 135 1.78 12.32 -9.10
CA ASN A 135 1.35 13.65 -9.54
C ASN A 135 1.42 13.88 -11.07
N THR A 136 1.26 12.83 -11.86
CA THR A 136 1.16 12.90 -13.31
C THR A 136 -0.28 13.19 -13.76
N THR A 137 -0.76 12.60 -14.85
CA THR A 137 -2.14 12.81 -15.32
C THR A 137 -2.90 11.51 -15.37
N VAL A 138 -4.09 11.48 -14.80
CA VAL A 138 -5.00 10.33 -14.87
C VAL A 138 -6.36 10.73 -15.42
N LYS A 139 -6.92 9.87 -16.29
CA LYS A 139 -8.27 9.97 -16.80
C LYS A 139 -9.06 8.73 -16.42
N ALA A 140 -10.11 8.92 -15.63
CA ALA A 140 -11.06 7.84 -15.33
C ALA A 140 -12.16 7.77 -16.37
N MET A 141 -12.55 6.55 -16.72
CA MET A 141 -13.65 6.24 -17.63
C MET A 141 -14.56 5.22 -16.98
N VAL A 142 -15.73 5.69 -16.54
CA VAL A 142 -16.77 4.85 -15.92
C VAL A 142 -18.00 4.90 -16.81
N PRO A 143 -18.56 3.74 -17.23
CA PRO A 143 -19.75 3.73 -18.08
C PRO A 143 -20.91 4.52 -17.49
N GLY A 144 -21.48 5.41 -18.29
CA GLY A 144 -22.62 6.25 -17.89
C GLY A 144 -22.30 7.45 -17.00
N VAL A 145 -21.04 7.66 -16.62
CA VAL A 145 -20.64 8.77 -15.74
C VAL A 145 -19.62 9.67 -16.45
N LYS A 146 -19.83 11.00 -16.36
CA LYS A 146 -18.94 12.02 -16.95
C LYS A 146 -18.24 12.81 -15.86
N GLY A 147 -17.04 13.34 -16.16
CA GLY A 147 -16.34 14.30 -15.30
C GLY A 147 -15.82 13.73 -13.98
N ILE A 148 -15.53 12.41 -13.93
CA ILE A 148 -14.98 11.77 -12.74
C ILE A 148 -13.53 12.21 -12.56
N LYS A 149 -13.22 12.67 -11.35
CA LYS A 149 -11.84 12.90 -10.90
C LYS A 149 -11.25 11.63 -10.32
N ALA A 150 -9.99 11.38 -10.62
CA ALA A 150 -9.26 10.19 -10.14
C ALA A 150 -7.82 10.53 -9.71
N ASP A 151 -7.51 11.79 -9.49
CA ASP A 151 -6.16 12.25 -9.14
C ASP A 151 -5.65 11.60 -7.83
N CYS A 152 -6.58 11.21 -6.94
CA CYS A 152 -6.26 10.52 -5.69
C CYS A 152 -5.58 9.16 -5.88
N ILE A 153 -5.64 8.53 -7.06
CA ILE A 153 -4.96 7.26 -7.27
C ILE A 153 -3.49 7.40 -7.71
N ILE A 154 -2.99 8.62 -7.80
CA ILE A 154 -1.61 8.93 -8.20
C ILE A 154 -1.00 10.06 -7.36
N ASP A 155 -1.55 10.34 -6.19
CA ASP A 155 -1.11 11.45 -5.31
C ASP A 155 -0.09 10.99 -4.24
N GLY A 156 0.18 9.69 -4.15
CA GLY A 156 1.10 9.08 -3.21
C GLY A 156 0.53 8.92 -1.80
N ALA A 157 -0.80 9.05 -1.63
CA ALA A 157 -1.46 9.00 -0.31
C ALA A 157 -2.40 7.80 -0.21
N ASP A 158 -1.99 6.77 0.51
CA ASP A 158 -2.75 5.53 0.66
C ASP A 158 -2.98 5.09 2.12
N LEU A 159 -3.05 6.03 3.05
CA LEU A 159 -3.51 5.80 4.41
C LEU A 159 -5.04 5.57 4.45
N ASP A 160 -5.55 4.97 5.52
CA ASP A 160 -6.99 4.74 5.72
C ASP A 160 -7.80 6.06 5.66
N SER A 161 -7.20 7.16 6.15
CA SER A 161 -7.79 8.50 6.11
C SER A 161 -7.61 9.24 4.79
N SER A 162 -6.82 8.69 3.85
CA SER A 162 -6.58 9.31 2.54
C SER A 162 -7.82 9.25 1.64
N ALA A 163 -7.86 10.12 0.66
CA ALA A 163 -8.85 10.04 -0.41
C ALA A 163 -8.64 8.77 -1.25
N TYR A 164 -9.70 8.18 -1.74
CA TYR A 164 -9.64 7.04 -2.65
C TYR A 164 -10.70 7.18 -3.75
N PHE A 165 -10.40 6.59 -4.89
CA PHE A 165 -11.39 6.48 -5.96
C PHE A 165 -12.40 5.41 -5.61
N GLN A 166 -13.66 5.78 -5.59
CA GLN A 166 -14.77 4.86 -5.49
C GLN A 166 -15.75 5.13 -6.61
N LYS A 167 -16.07 4.08 -7.33
CA LYS A 167 -17.19 4.13 -8.24
C LYS A 167 -18.48 4.31 -7.43
N SER A 168 -19.35 5.22 -7.84
CA SER A 168 -20.63 5.46 -7.15
C SER A 168 -21.38 4.15 -6.94
N SER A 169 -21.76 3.87 -5.68
CA SER A 169 -22.53 2.68 -5.29
C SER A 169 -23.89 2.55 -5.99
N ASN A 170 -24.40 3.66 -6.54
CA ASN A 170 -25.69 3.74 -7.23
C ASN A 170 -25.63 3.41 -8.73
N ALA A 171 -24.46 3.05 -9.26
CA ALA A 171 -24.34 2.61 -10.65
C ALA A 171 -24.26 1.08 -10.72
N PRO A 172 -25.36 0.36 -10.92
CA PRO A 172 -25.41 -1.10 -10.78
C PRO A 172 -24.59 -1.87 -11.81
N THR A 173 -24.12 -1.24 -12.87
CA THR A 173 -23.50 -1.92 -14.02
C THR A 173 -22.23 -1.27 -14.55
N GLY A 174 -21.57 -0.44 -13.80
CA GLY A 174 -20.44 0.35 -14.32
C GLY A 174 -19.11 -0.39 -14.40
N VAL A 175 -19.08 -1.69 -14.60
CA VAL A 175 -17.89 -2.44 -14.96
C VAL A 175 -17.99 -2.91 -16.41
N PRO A 176 -16.85 -3.00 -17.13
CA PRO A 176 -15.53 -2.53 -16.68
C PRO A 176 -15.45 -1.01 -16.62
N TYR A 177 -14.78 -0.49 -15.60
CA TYR A 177 -14.30 0.88 -15.61
C TYR A 177 -12.77 0.90 -15.74
N MET A 178 -12.19 2.02 -16.15
CA MET A 178 -10.76 2.08 -16.41
C MET A 178 -10.15 3.43 -16.06
N PHE A 179 -8.85 3.39 -15.84
CA PHE A 179 -7.98 4.56 -15.72
C PHE A 179 -6.92 4.52 -16.81
N ILE A 180 -6.65 5.68 -17.40
CA ILE A 180 -5.51 5.88 -18.29
C ILE A 180 -4.61 6.89 -17.60
N ILE A 181 -3.38 6.46 -17.28
CA ILE A 181 -2.36 7.27 -16.62
C ILE A 181 -1.33 7.64 -17.69
N ASP A 182 -1.07 8.93 -17.87
CA ASP A 182 0.00 9.46 -18.74
C ASP A 182 1.18 9.85 -17.85
N MET A 183 2.24 9.07 -17.85
CA MET A 183 3.46 9.33 -17.09
C MET A 183 4.29 10.48 -17.70
N GLN A 184 3.80 11.09 -18.80
CA GLN A 184 4.38 12.23 -19.52
C GLN A 184 5.71 11.91 -20.23
N LYS A 185 6.42 10.89 -19.82
CA LYS A 185 7.68 10.40 -20.42
C LYS A 185 7.64 8.89 -20.53
N GLU A 186 8.38 8.36 -21.48
CA GLU A 186 8.60 6.92 -21.56
C GLU A 186 9.55 6.44 -20.45
N ALA A 187 9.25 5.27 -19.92
CA ALA A 187 10.06 4.64 -18.89
C ALA A 187 9.97 3.11 -18.97
N ASN A 188 11.03 2.44 -18.59
CA ASN A 188 11.01 1.00 -18.38
C ASN A 188 10.33 0.69 -17.04
N ILE A 189 9.19 0.04 -17.07
CA ILE A 189 8.41 -0.32 -15.89
C ILE A 189 8.86 -1.68 -15.38
N SER A 190 9.25 -1.76 -14.12
CA SER A 190 9.68 -3.01 -13.46
C SER A 190 8.71 -3.51 -12.40
N GLU A 191 7.93 -2.61 -11.77
CA GLU A 191 6.97 -2.95 -10.73
C GLU A 191 5.78 -2.00 -10.76
N ILE A 192 4.61 -2.52 -10.42
CA ILE A 192 3.41 -1.72 -10.18
C ILE A 192 2.85 -2.10 -8.81
N ASN A 193 2.57 -1.11 -7.98
CA ASN A 193 1.88 -1.29 -6.71
C ASN A 193 0.47 -0.75 -6.82
N LEU A 194 -0.51 -1.57 -6.45
CA LEU A 194 -1.93 -1.20 -6.42
C LEU A 194 -2.45 -1.29 -4.99
N SER A 195 -2.76 -0.14 -4.41
CA SER A 195 -3.33 -0.03 -3.07
C SER A 195 -4.85 0.04 -3.15
N THR A 196 -5.52 -0.98 -2.66
CA THR A 196 -6.99 -1.09 -2.71
C THR A 196 -7.60 -0.99 -1.33
N ARG A 197 -8.86 -0.56 -1.28
CA ARG A 197 -9.61 -0.47 -0.04
C ARG A 197 -9.86 -1.86 0.55
N LEU A 198 -9.62 -1.98 1.86
CA LEU A 198 -9.99 -3.16 2.63
C LEU A 198 -11.05 -2.77 3.67
N VAL A 199 -12.24 -3.34 3.56
CA VAL A 199 -13.32 -3.09 4.50
C VAL A 199 -13.33 -4.21 5.52
N ASN A 200 -13.28 -3.86 6.81
CA ASN A 200 -13.23 -4.82 7.92
C ASN A 200 -14.26 -5.93 7.77
N GLY A 201 -13.77 -7.18 7.77
CA GLY A 201 -14.60 -8.36 7.68
C GLY A 201 -15.18 -8.65 6.28
N SER A 202 -14.72 -7.94 5.27
CA SER A 202 -15.22 -8.07 3.91
C SER A 202 -14.09 -7.93 2.91
N GLU A 203 -13.29 -8.95 2.85
CA GLU A 203 -12.14 -9.02 1.97
C GLU A 203 -12.61 -9.15 0.53
N ALA A 204 -12.30 -8.13 -0.22
CA ALA A 204 -12.68 -8.04 -1.61
C ALA A 204 -11.45 -8.00 -2.52
N ALA A 205 -11.39 -8.93 -3.46
CA ALA A 205 -10.35 -9.01 -4.48
C ALA A 205 -10.80 -8.34 -5.77
N TYR A 206 -9.91 -7.56 -6.36
CA TYR A 206 -10.13 -6.91 -7.64
C TYR A 206 -9.86 -7.87 -8.79
N LYS A 207 -10.74 -7.87 -9.79
CA LYS A 207 -10.54 -8.53 -11.08
C LYS A 207 -10.17 -7.45 -12.08
N TYR A 208 -8.94 -7.47 -12.59
CA TYR A 208 -8.39 -6.37 -13.34
C TYR A 208 -7.43 -6.81 -14.45
N THR A 209 -7.06 -5.87 -15.32
CA THR A 209 -5.88 -5.98 -16.20
C THR A 209 -5.09 -4.68 -16.14
N ILE A 210 -3.78 -4.77 -16.31
CA ILE A 210 -2.91 -3.63 -16.50
C ILE A 210 -2.22 -3.77 -17.85
N GLU A 211 -2.22 -2.69 -18.61
CA GLU A 211 -1.69 -2.64 -19.98
C GLU A 211 -0.81 -1.41 -20.16
N GLY A 212 0.25 -1.52 -20.94
CA GLY A 212 1.17 -0.45 -21.28
C GLY A 212 1.07 -0.02 -22.74
N SER A 213 1.36 1.25 -23.02
CA SER A 213 1.38 1.82 -24.37
C SER A 213 2.41 2.94 -24.48
N THR A 214 3.06 3.07 -25.63
CA THR A 214 3.92 4.21 -25.97
C THR A 214 3.13 5.38 -26.56
N ASN A 215 2.01 5.11 -27.24
CA ASN A 215 1.28 6.09 -28.04
C ASN A 215 -0.16 6.39 -27.53
N GLY A 216 -0.60 5.74 -26.45
CA GLY A 216 -1.94 5.87 -25.89
C GLY A 216 -3.07 5.26 -26.74
N LYS A 217 -2.73 4.56 -27.81
CA LYS A 217 -3.70 3.94 -28.76
C LYS A 217 -3.62 2.42 -28.76
N SER A 218 -2.44 1.88 -28.94
CA SER A 218 -2.17 0.45 -28.92
C SER A 218 -1.59 0.04 -27.59
N TYR A 219 -2.21 -0.93 -26.93
CA TYR A 219 -1.86 -1.37 -25.58
C TYR A 219 -1.41 -2.83 -25.57
N LYS A 220 -0.33 -3.14 -24.86
CA LYS A 220 0.16 -4.50 -24.58
C LYS A 220 -0.20 -4.87 -23.14
N MET A 221 -0.65 -6.11 -22.92
CA MET A 221 -0.90 -6.66 -21.59
C MET A 221 0.40 -6.71 -20.78
N LEU A 222 0.38 -6.18 -19.56
CA LEU A 222 1.47 -6.29 -18.58
C LEU A 222 1.08 -7.24 -17.46
N VAL A 223 -0.13 -7.12 -16.96
CA VAL A 223 -0.64 -7.96 -15.87
C VAL A 223 -2.06 -8.39 -16.17
N ASP A 224 -2.31 -9.69 -16.13
CA ASP A 224 -3.66 -10.26 -16.17
C ASP A 224 -4.09 -10.69 -14.76
N GLY A 225 -4.77 -9.82 -14.06
CA GLY A 225 -5.33 -10.04 -12.73
C GLY A 225 -6.81 -10.46 -12.73
N ARG A 226 -7.37 -10.95 -13.86
CA ARG A 226 -8.78 -11.40 -13.91
C ARG A 226 -9.06 -12.58 -13.00
N GLN A 227 -8.06 -13.38 -12.67
CA GLN A 227 -8.15 -14.47 -11.69
C GLN A 227 -7.53 -14.11 -10.33
N ASN A 228 -7.26 -12.83 -10.05
CA ASN A 228 -6.69 -12.41 -8.78
C ASN A 228 -7.63 -12.68 -7.59
N TRP A 229 -7.05 -13.18 -6.49
CA TRP A 229 -7.71 -13.37 -5.19
C TRP A 229 -6.97 -12.67 -4.04
N GLN A 230 -5.89 -11.96 -4.35
CA GLN A 230 -5.19 -11.14 -3.36
C GLN A 230 -5.99 -9.87 -3.08
N VAL A 231 -5.91 -9.38 -1.85
CA VAL A 231 -6.65 -8.22 -1.35
C VAL A 231 -5.68 -7.14 -0.84
N GLY A 232 -6.13 -5.90 -0.76
CA GLY A 232 -5.40 -4.81 -0.14
C GLY A 232 -4.28 -4.26 -1.01
N PHE A 233 -3.04 -4.49 -0.65
CA PHE A 233 -1.86 -3.97 -1.33
C PHE A 233 -1.24 -5.03 -2.24
N LEU A 234 -1.30 -4.81 -3.54
CA LEU A 234 -0.78 -5.73 -4.56
C LEU A 234 0.57 -5.22 -5.06
N ILE A 235 1.58 -6.11 -5.07
CA ILE A 235 2.91 -5.84 -5.61
C ILE A 235 3.06 -6.70 -6.88
N LEU A 236 3.11 -6.02 -8.02
CA LEU A 236 3.04 -6.65 -9.34
C LEU A 236 4.38 -6.46 -10.04
N ASN A 237 5.15 -7.53 -10.13
CA ASN A 237 6.39 -7.54 -10.88
C ASN A 237 6.10 -7.61 -12.38
N ILE A 238 6.79 -6.82 -13.17
CA ILE A 238 6.73 -6.86 -14.64
C ILE A 238 7.90 -7.69 -15.12
N GLU A 239 7.60 -8.91 -15.55
CA GLU A 239 8.62 -9.90 -15.96
C GLU A 239 9.40 -9.47 -17.20
N ASP A 240 8.74 -8.77 -18.11
CA ASP A 240 9.28 -8.29 -19.38
C ASP A 240 9.29 -6.75 -19.39
N PRO A 241 10.25 -6.11 -18.69
CA PRO A 241 10.31 -4.65 -18.64
C PRO A 241 10.46 -4.07 -20.03
N ALA A 242 9.50 -3.24 -20.42
CA ALA A 242 9.55 -2.51 -21.68
C ALA A 242 9.18 -1.04 -21.44
N SER A 243 9.52 -0.21 -22.40
CA SER A 243 9.27 1.21 -22.30
C SER A 243 7.81 1.53 -22.64
N TYR A 244 7.17 2.26 -21.74
CA TYR A 244 5.82 2.76 -21.90
C TYR A 244 5.72 4.19 -21.40
N ARG A 245 4.82 4.97 -22.00
CA ARG A 245 4.41 6.28 -21.50
C ARG A 245 3.04 6.23 -20.84
N TYR A 246 2.15 5.40 -21.35
CA TYR A 246 0.77 5.29 -20.84
C TYR A 246 0.56 3.93 -20.18
N LEU A 247 -0.07 3.96 -19.00
CA LEU A 247 -0.55 2.76 -18.31
C LEU A 247 -2.08 2.79 -18.27
N ARG A 248 -2.70 1.63 -18.45
CA ARG A 248 -4.15 1.49 -18.39
C ARG A 248 -4.52 0.39 -17.41
N LEU A 249 -5.19 0.78 -16.32
CA LEU A 249 -5.83 -0.14 -15.39
C LEU A 249 -7.29 -0.30 -15.79
N ARG A 250 -7.74 -1.53 -16.02
CA ARG A 250 -9.16 -1.88 -16.19
C ARG A 250 -9.62 -2.73 -15.04
N VAL A 251 -10.75 -2.38 -14.44
CA VAL A 251 -11.38 -3.14 -13.37
C VAL A 251 -12.68 -3.77 -13.88
N TYR A 252 -12.73 -5.09 -13.84
CA TYR A 252 -13.88 -5.89 -14.31
C TYR A 252 -14.85 -6.23 -13.19
N GLY A 253 -14.42 -6.14 -11.95
CA GLY A 253 -15.25 -6.40 -10.78
C GLY A 253 -14.45 -6.43 -9.50
N VAL A 254 -15.17 -6.36 -8.39
CA VAL A 254 -14.68 -6.57 -7.03
C VAL A 254 -15.49 -7.70 -6.43
N VAL A 255 -14.83 -8.72 -5.89
CA VAL A 255 -15.42 -10.00 -5.51
C VAL A 255 -15.06 -10.33 -4.07
N ASN A 256 -16.04 -10.72 -3.25
CA ASN A 256 -15.78 -11.21 -1.90
C ASN A 256 -15.01 -12.54 -1.98
N VAL A 257 -13.86 -12.62 -1.33
CA VAL A 257 -12.98 -13.80 -1.42
C VAL A 257 -13.53 -15.05 -0.74
N HIS A 258 -14.47 -14.91 0.20
CA HIS A 258 -15.07 -16.03 0.92
C HIS A 258 -16.27 -16.60 0.20
N LYS A 259 -17.06 -15.73 -0.43
CA LYS A 259 -18.35 -16.10 -1.04
C LYS A 259 -18.32 -16.16 -2.57
N GLY A 260 -17.29 -15.57 -3.19
CA GLY A 260 -17.17 -15.48 -4.64
C GLY A 260 -18.20 -14.56 -5.32
N ASN A 261 -19.08 -13.92 -4.56
CA ASN A 261 -20.09 -13.01 -5.10
C ASN A 261 -19.57 -11.59 -5.28
N SER A 262 -20.29 -10.77 -6.02
CA SER A 262 -19.95 -9.37 -6.22
C SER A 262 -19.88 -8.61 -4.90
N ALA A 263 -18.81 -7.84 -4.72
CA ALA A 263 -18.56 -6.97 -3.58
C ALA A 263 -18.27 -5.52 -4.02
N MET A 264 -18.94 -5.05 -5.09
CA MET A 264 -18.74 -3.71 -5.64
C MET A 264 -19.00 -2.58 -4.63
N TRP A 265 -19.70 -2.84 -3.54
CA TRP A 265 -19.89 -1.92 -2.42
C TRP A 265 -18.58 -1.66 -1.63
N ALA A 266 -17.61 -2.59 -1.69
CA ALA A 266 -16.30 -2.47 -1.07
C ALA A 266 -15.26 -1.85 -2.04
N ASP A 267 -15.67 -1.44 -3.24
CA ASP A 267 -14.78 -0.84 -4.23
C ASP A 267 -14.09 0.43 -3.67
N GLY A 268 -12.82 0.58 -3.97
CA GLY A 268 -12.01 1.75 -3.61
C GLY A 268 -10.55 1.52 -3.95
N ILE A 269 -9.95 2.44 -4.71
CA ILE A 269 -8.52 2.43 -5.05
C ILE A 269 -7.88 3.67 -4.44
N TYR A 270 -6.92 3.47 -3.57
CA TYR A 270 -6.14 4.54 -2.95
C TYR A 270 -5.02 5.01 -3.86
N GLU A 271 -4.19 4.06 -4.35
CA GLU A 271 -2.99 4.42 -5.09
C GLU A 271 -2.70 3.40 -6.19
N PHE A 272 -2.22 3.91 -7.32
CA PHE A 272 -1.62 3.16 -8.40
C PHE A 272 -0.22 3.74 -8.66
N ALA A 273 0.81 3.08 -8.14
CA ALA A 273 2.19 3.50 -8.28
C ALA A 273 2.94 2.58 -9.24
N ALA A 274 3.59 3.15 -10.25
CA ALA A 274 4.48 2.43 -11.15
C ALA A 274 5.93 2.82 -10.90
N PHE A 275 6.82 1.84 -10.83
CA PHE A 275 8.24 2.02 -10.55
C PHE A 275 9.10 1.51 -11.70
N GLY A 276 10.20 2.19 -11.92
CA GLY A 276 11.12 1.85 -12.99
C GLY A 276 12.13 2.94 -13.26
N THR A 277 12.73 2.88 -14.45
CA THR A 277 13.79 3.82 -14.88
C THR A 277 13.27 4.68 -16.02
N PRO A 278 13.22 6.02 -15.88
CA PRO A 278 12.95 6.94 -16.98
C PRO A 278 13.97 6.73 -18.11
N GLN A 279 13.52 6.89 -19.36
CA GLN A 279 14.40 6.96 -20.54
C GLN A 279 14.84 8.37 -20.84
#